data_7fa87845075dbd8351ce3cd6758e7f5c
#
_entry.id   7fa87845075dbd8351ce3cd6758e7f5c
#
_cell.length_a   1.000
_cell.length_b   1.000
_cell.length_c   1.000
_cell.angle_alpha   90.00
_cell.angle_beta   90.00
_cell.angle_gamma   90.00
#
_symmetry.space_group_name_H-M   'P 1'
#
loop_
_entity.id
_entity.type
_entity.pdbx_description
1 polymer ?
#
loop_
_entity_poly.entity_id
_entity_poly.type
_entity_poly.pdbx_seq_one_letter_code
_entity_poly.pdbx_strand_id
1 'polypeptide(L)'
;MATTSLSKEMLEAHPEPAQVDRDLLARCIDECLACLQSCTACADANLAEDDVAEMRRCMRLCLDCADVCDATARLLSRQTDYVAESARAQVASCRELCAICARECERHADHHEHCRLCGEECRRCEQACSDVLGAIGASA
;
A
#
# COMPACT_ATOMS: atom_id res chain seq x y z
N MET A 1 -12.13 -19.28 -11.17
CA MET A 1 -10.80 -19.76 -10.76
C MET A 1 -9.98 -18.61 -10.21
N ALA A 2 -9.46 -18.77 -9.02
CA ALA A 2 -8.59 -17.75 -8.44
C ALA A 2 -7.26 -17.75 -9.19
N THR A 3 -6.84 -16.56 -9.63
CA THR A 3 -5.54 -16.38 -10.25
C THR A 3 -4.50 -16.12 -9.15
N THR A 4 -3.39 -16.86 -9.21
CA THR A 4 -2.28 -16.63 -8.29
C THR A 4 -1.50 -15.40 -8.76
N SER A 5 -1.21 -14.49 -7.82
CA SER A 5 -0.43 -13.30 -8.16
C SER A 5 1.06 -13.65 -8.31
N LEU A 6 1.77 -12.81 -9.05
CA LEU A 6 3.21 -12.96 -9.18
C LEU A 6 3.90 -12.85 -7.81
N SER A 7 3.42 -11.96 -6.94
CA SER A 7 3.96 -11.82 -5.59
C SER A 7 3.89 -13.12 -4.83
N LYS A 8 2.75 -13.80 -4.89
CA LYS A 8 2.57 -15.10 -4.23
C LYS A 8 3.49 -16.16 -4.83
N GLU A 9 3.57 -16.21 -6.15
CA GLU A 9 4.43 -17.17 -6.84
C GLU A 9 5.90 -16.97 -6.45
N MET A 10 6.35 -15.72 -6.35
CA MET A 10 7.72 -15.41 -5.95
C MET A 10 8.01 -15.83 -4.52
N LEU A 11 7.03 -15.62 -3.61
CA LEU A 11 7.17 -16.08 -2.22
C LEU A 11 7.23 -17.60 -2.14
N GLU A 12 6.44 -18.30 -2.93
CA GLU A 12 6.43 -19.76 -2.98
C GLU A 12 7.75 -20.30 -3.55
N ALA A 13 8.34 -19.61 -4.53
CA ALA A 13 9.58 -20.00 -5.16
C ALA A 13 10.82 -19.67 -4.31
N HIS A 14 10.67 -18.87 -3.27
CA HIS A 14 11.80 -18.45 -2.43
C HIS A 14 12.37 -19.65 -1.69
N PRO A 15 13.71 -19.81 -1.64
CA PRO A 15 14.35 -20.93 -0.93
C PRO A 15 14.04 -20.98 0.56
N GLU A 16 13.84 -19.83 1.21
CA GLU A 16 13.45 -19.78 2.62
C GLU A 16 11.95 -19.57 2.74
N PRO A 17 11.27 -20.31 3.65
CA PRO A 17 9.84 -20.11 3.84
C PRO A 17 9.55 -18.76 4.48
N ALA A 18 8.44 -18.15 4.11
CA ALA A 18 8.01 -16.89 4.70
C ALA A 18 7.67 -17.08 6.18
N GLN A 19 8.05 -16.09 7.00
CA GLN A 19 7.79 -16.10 8.44
C GLN A 19 6.37 -15.65 8.78
N VAL A 20 5.67 -15.02 7.84
CA VAL A 20 4.30 -14.56 7.96
C VAL A 20 3.45 -15.36 6.98
N ASP A 21 2.17 -15.54 7.29
CA ASP A 21 1.24 -16.22 6.38
C ASP A 21 1.42 -15.69 4.96
N ARG A 22 1.66 -16.61 4.03
CA ARG A 22 2.04 -16.27 2.66
C ARG A 22 0.94 -15.54 1.90
N ASP A 23 -0.32 -15.90 2.14
CA ASP A 23 -1.44 -15.27 1.46
C ASP A 23 -1.62 -13.83 1.94
N LEU A 24 -1.50 -13.58 3.25
CA LEU A 24 -1.57 -12.23 3.81
C LEU A 24 -0.42 -11.38 3.29
N LEU A 25 0.77 -11.95 3.24
CA LEU A 25 1.96 -11.24 2.80
C LEU A 25 1.86 -10.88 1.31
N ALA A 26 1.47 -11.83 0.46
CA ALA A 26 1.30 -11.59 -0.97
C ALA A 26 0.23 -10.53 -1.23
N ARG A 27 -0.88 -10.60 -0.50
CA ARG A 27 -1.94 -9.60 -0.64
C ARG A 27 -1.44 -8.21 -0.27
N CYS A 28 -0.67 -8.08 0.80
CA CYS A 28 -0.14 -6.79 1.20
C CYS A 28 0.83 -6.22 0.14
N ILE A 29 1.70 -7.06 -0.41
CA ILE A 29 2.58 -6.66 -1.50
C ILE A 29 1.76 -6.18 -2.69
N ASP A 30 0.75 -6.94 -3.09
CA ASP A 30 -0.09 -6.59 -4.25
C ASP A 30 -0.86 -5.30 -4.03
N GLU A 31 -1.42 -5.09 -2.83
CA GLU A 31 -2.14 -3.85 -2.53
C GLU A 31 -1.19 -2.65 -2.46
N CYS A 32 0.03 -2.84 -1.95
CA CYS A 32 1.03 -1.77 -1.96
C CYS A 32 1.39 -1.37 -3.39
N LEU A 33 1.55 -2.34 -4.29
CA LEU A 33 1.84 -2.05 -5.70
C LEU A 33 0.67 -1.35 -6.38
N ALA A 34 -0.55 -1.79 -6.12
CA ALA A 34 -1.75 -1.14 -6.65
C ALA A 34 -1.90 0.29 -6.10
N CYS A 35 -1.63 0.47 -4.81
CA CYS A 35 -1.70 1.79 -4.18
C CYS A 35 -0.62 2.74 -4.70
N LEU A 36 0.58 2.23 -4.92
CA LEU A 36 1.65 2.99 -5.57
C LEU A 36 1.18 3.54 -6.92
N GLN A 37 0.57 2.69 -7.73
CA GLN A 37 0.12 3.09 -9.06
C GLN A 37 -1.04 4.09 -8.95
N SER A 38 -2.06 3.81 -8.13
CA SER A 38 -3.23 4.68 -8.02
C SER A 38 -2.88 6.04 -7.44
N CYS A 39 -2.01 6.10 -6.43
CA CYS A 39 -1.57 7.35 -5.84
C CYS A 39 -0.76 8.18 -6.83
N THR A 40 0.11 7.53 -7.62
CA THR A 40 0.88 8.22 -8.66
C THR A 40 -0.05 8.79 -9.73
N ALA A 41 -1.02 7.99 -10.18
CA ALA A 41 -1.99 8.42 -11.19
C ALA A 41 -2.90 9.54 -10.67
N CYS A 42 -3.32 9.45 -9.40
CA CYS A 42 -4.17 10.47 -8.79
C CYS A 42 -3.41 11.79 -8.62
N ALA A 43 -2.15 11.74 -8.20
CA ALA A 43 -1.33 12.95 -8.09
C ALA A 43 -1.18 13.63 -9.45
N ASP A 44 -0.93 12.87 -10.50
CA ASP A 44 -0.84 13.42 -11.85
C ASP A 44 -2.17 14.00 -12.32
N ALA A 45 -3.27 13.28 -12.09
CA ALA A 45 -4.60 13.75 -12.47
C ALA A 45 -4.97 15.06 -11.77
N ASN A 46 -4.56 15.23 -10.52
CA ASN A 46 -4.79 16.46 -9.77
C ASN A 46 -4.16 17.67 -10.49
N LEU A 47 -3.01 17.48 -11.14
CA LEU A 47 -2.34 18.55 -11.88
C LEU A 47 -3.15 19.02 -13.08
N ALA A 48 -4.03 18.18 -13.61
CA ALA A 48 -4.85 18.49 -14.78
C ALA A 48 -6.23 19.06 -14.41
N GLU A 49 -6.56 19.14 -13.13
CA GLU A 49 -7.86 19.67 -12.70
C GLU A 49 -7.88 21.19 -12.72
N ASP A 50 -9.05 21.75 -13.00
CA ASP A 50 -9.23 23.21 -13.01
C ASP A 50 -9.03 23.80 -11.61
N ASP A 51 -9.37 23.04 -10.55
CA ASP A 51 -9.21 23.46 -9.17
C ASP A 51 -7.87 22.99 -8.57
N VAL A 52 -6.82 22.95 -9.37
CA VAL A 52 -5.51 22.41 -8.98
C VAL A 52 -4.98 23.00 -7.67
N ALA A 53 -5.23 24.28 -7.41
CA ALA A 53 -4.76 24.91 -6.17
C ALA A 53 -5.36 24.29 -4.93
N GLU A 54 -6.60 23.79 -5.01
CA GLU A 54 -7.30 23.14 -3.90
C GLU A 54 -6.84 21.70 -3.73
N MET A 55 -6.16 21.14 -4.72
CA MET A 55 -5.72 19.75 -4.73
C MET A 55 -4.30 19.56 -4.22
N ARG A 56 -3.63 20.61 -3.76
CA ARG A 56 -2.22 20.55 -3.35
C ARG A 56 -1.96 19.51 -2.27
N ARG A 57 -2.79 19.47 -1.25
CA ARG A 57 -2.62 18.50 -0.14
C ARG A 57 -2.83 17.07 -0.64
N CYS A 58 -3.83 16.89 -1.50
CA CYS A 58 -4.09 15.57 -2.08
C CYS A 58 -2.89 15.10 -2.92
N MET A 59 -2.32 15.97 -3.75
CA MET A 59 -1.12 15.65 -4.51
C MET A 59 0.04 15.24 -3.60
N ARG A 60 0.31 16.03 -2.56
CA ARG A 60 1.40 15.76 -1.64
C ARG A 60 1.24 14.42 -0.95
N LEU A 61 0.04 14.17 -0.42
CA LEU A 61 -0.22 12.93 0.32
C LEU A 61 -0.23 11.70 -0.59
N CYS A 62 -0.71 11.86 -1.83
CA CYS A 62 -0.63 10.78 -2.81
C CYS A 62 0.81 10.42 -3.13
N LEU A 63 1.69 11.42 -3.30
CA LEU A 63 3.12 11.17 -3.55
C LEU A 63 3.80 10.51 -2.35
N ASP A 64 3.51 10.99 -1.14
CA ASP A 64 4.05 10.38 0.08
C ASP A 64 3.60 8.92 0.22
N CYS A 65 2.31 8.67 -0.01
CA CYS A 65 1.76 7.32 0.06
C CYS A 65 2.38 6.40 -0.99
N ALA A 66 2.54 6.89 -2.22
CA ALA A 66 3.17 6.12 -3.30
C ALA A 66 4.59 5.71 -2.91
N ASP A 67 5.38 6.63 -2.35
CA ASP A 67 6.76 6.34 -1.95
C ASP A 67 6.82 5.27 -0.87
N VAL A 68 5.95 5.37 0.14
CA VAL A 68 5.96 4.42 1.25
C VAL A 68 5.43 3.06 0.79
N CYS A 69 4.41 3.02 -0.07
CA CYS A 69 3.90 1.77 -0.63
C CYS A 69 4.96 1.06 -1.47
N ASP A 70 5.72 1.81 -2.27
CA ASP A 70 6.83 1.25 -3.05
C ASP A 70 7.86 0.59 -2.13
N ALA A 71 8.32 1.32 -1.11
CA ALA A 71 9.30 0.81 -0.16
C ALA A 71 8.77 -0.43 0.58
N THR A 72 7.50 -0.41 0.97
CA THR A 72 6.89 -1.51 1.71
C THR A 72 6.79 -2.77 0.85
N ALA A 73 6.35 -2.63 -0.40
CA ALA A 73 6.27 -3.77 -1.32
C ALA A 73 7.64 -4.41 -1.51
N ARG A 74 8.67 -3.60 -1.67
CA ARG A 74 10.04 -4.08 -1.87
C ARG A 74 10.57 -4.77 -0.61
N LEU A 75 10.34 -4.18 0.56
CA LEU A 75 10.80 -4.74 1.83
C LEU A 75 10.14 -6.09 2.10
N LEU A 76 8.82 -6.18 1.90
CA LEU A 76 8.09 -7.42 2.15
C LEU A 76 8.41 -8.52 1.13
N SER A 77 8.95 -8.15 -0.02
CA SER A 77 9.35 -9.13 -1.04
C SER A 77 10.66 -9.83 -0.69
N ARG A 78 11.42 -9.30 0.26
CA ARG A 78 12.72 -9.86 0.66
C ARG A 78 12.54 -10.70 1.92
N GLN A 79 12.81 -11.99 1.84
CA GLN A 79 12.57 -12.95 2.93
C GLN A 79 13.84 -13.55 3.52
N THR A 80 14.99 -13.36 2.89
CA THR A 80 16.27 -13.88 3.41
C THR A 80 16.67 -13.10 4.66
N ASP A 81 16.98 -13.80 5.74
CA ASP A 81 17.33 -13.21 7.04
C ASP A 81 16.27 -12.20 7.49
N TYR A 82 15.02 -12.62 7.40
CA TYR A 82 13.87 -11.78 7.75
C TYR A 82 13.99 -11.21 9.17
N VAL A 83 13.78 -9.89 9.28
CA VAL A 83 13.81 -9.17 10.55
C VAL A 83 12.41 -8.62 10.84
N ALA A 84 11.70 -9.28 11.76
CA ALA A 84 10.32 -8.94 12.08
C ALA A 84 10.17 -7.50 12.58
N GLU A 85 11.11 -7.00 13.37
CA GLU A 85 11.09 -5.62 13.87
C GLU A 85 11.10 -4.60 12.73
N SER A 86 11.94 -4.84 11.71
CA SER A 86 12.02 -3.99 10.54
C SER A 86 10.72 -4.04 9.74
N ALA A 87 10.19 -5.22 9.50
CA ALA A 87 8.93 -5.40 8.78
C ALA A 87 7.78 -4.70 9.50
N ARG A 88 7.70 -4.87 10.82
CA ARG A 88 6.65 -4.24 11.63
C ARG A 88 6.69 -2.72 11.53
N ALA A 89 7.88 -2.13 11.66
CA ALA A 89 8.04 -0.67 11.60
C ALA A 89 7.59 -0.14 10.25
N GLN A 90 7.99 -0.79 9.16
CA GLN A 90 7.64 -0.31 7.81
C GLN A 90 6.17 -0.51 7.49
N VAL A 91 5.59 -1.66 7.84
CA VAL A 91 4.18 -1.93 7.58
C VAL A 91 3.28 -1.00 8.41
N ALA A 92 3.66 -0.72 9.66
CA ALA A 92 2.93 0.22 10.51
C ALA A 92 2.93 1.62 9.89
N SER A 93 4.08 2.08 9.39
CA SER A 93 4.18 3.36 8.69
C SER A 93 3.30 3.39 7.44
N CYS A 94 3.33 2.33 6.66
CA CYS A 94 2.54 2.22 5.45
C CYS A 94 1.04 2.30 5.76
N ARG A 95 0.59 1.58 6.76
CA ARG A 95 -0.81 1.61 7.20
C ARG A 95 -1.25 3.02 7.54
N GLU A 96 -0.44 3.74 8.32
CA GLU A 96 -0.77 5.12 8.73
C GLU A 96 -0.84 6.05 7.53
N LEU A 97 0.12 5.98 6.62
CA LEU A 97 0.12 6.87 5.46
C LEU A 97 -1.01 6.55 4.49
N CYS A 98 -1.36 5.28 4.34
CA CYS A 98 -2.52 4.89 3.53
C CYS A 98 -3.81 5.47 4.13
N ALA A 99 -3.98 5.42 5.46
CA ALA A 99 -5.14 5.99 6.12
C ALA A 99 -5.22 7.52 5.93
N ILE A 100 -4.09 8.19 6.08
CA ILE A 100 -4.01 9.66 5.90
C ILE A 100 -4.37 10.03 4.46
N CYS A 101 -3.78 9.34 3.49
CA CYS A 101 -4.06 9.59 2.08
C CYS A 101 -5.52 9.30 1.73
N ALA A 102 -6.07 8.20 2.26
CA ALA A 102 -7.47 7.85 2.04
C ALA A 102 -8.41 8.97 2.51
N ARG A 103 -8.19 9.51 3.71
CA ARG A 103 -9.03 10.60 4.24
C ARG A 103 -9.02 11.81 3.31
N GLU A 104 -7.85 12.18 2.81
CA GLU A 104 -7.75 13.33 1.92
C GLU A 104 -8.44 13.06 0.57
N CYS A 105 -8.21 11.88 -0.03
CA CYS A 105 -8.88 11.50 -1.27
C CYS A 105 -10.40 11.46 -1.11
N GLU A 106 -10.87 10.97 0.03
CA GLU A 106 -12.31 10.89 0.31
C GLU A 106 -12.95 12.27 0.36
N ARG A 107 -12.23 13.31 0.77
CA ARG A 107 -12.73 14.69 0.78
C ARG A 107 -13.04 15.19 -0.63
N HIS A 108 -12.38 14.65 -1.65
CA HIS A 108 -12.54 15.09 -3.04
C HIS A 108 -13.29 14.08 -3.89
N ALA A 109 -13.73 12.98 -3.30
CA ALA A 109 -14.31 11.85 -4.05
C ALA A 109 -15.60 12.22 -4.80
N ASP A 110 -16.40 13.16 -4.27
CA ASP A 110 -17.65 13.54 -4.91
C ASP A 110 -17.45 14.38 -6.16
N HIS A 111 -16.28 15.00 -6.32
CA HIS A 111 -15.98 15.89 -7.42
C HIS A 111 -14.97 15.30 -8.42
N HIS A 112 -14.16 14.34 -7.98
CA HIS A 112 -13.09 13.78 -8.80
C HIS A 112 -13.08 12.26 -8.68
N GLU A 113 -13.38 11.59 -9.77
CA GLU A 113 -13.46 10.11 -9.81
C GLU A 113 -12.11 9.48 -9.47
N HIS A 114 -10.98 10.06 -9.94
CA HIS A 114 -9.66 9.52 -9.62
C HIS A 114 -9.37 9.57 -8.12
N CYS A 115 -9.90 10.57 -7.40
CA CYS A 115 -9.78 10.65 -5.93
C CYS A 115 -10.60 9.56 -5.26
N ARG A 116 -11.80 9.27 -5.78
CA ARG A 116 -12.64 8.21 -5.25
C ARG A 116 -11.94 6.85 -5.38
N LEU A 117 -11.42 6.57 -6.57
CA LEU A 117 -10.72 5.31 -6.85
C LEU A 117 -9.45 5.17 -6.00
N CYS A 118 -8.68 6.25 -5.89
CA CYS A 118 -7.45 6.25 -5.09
C CYS A 118 -7.75 6.05 -3.60
N GLY A 119 -8.78 6.72 -3.08
CA GLY A 119 -9.18 6.56 -1.69
C GLY A 119 -9.59 5.12 -1.37
N GLU A 120 -10.34 4.48 -2.26
CA GLU A 120 -10.75 3.09 -2.09
C GLU A 120 -9.52 2.17 -2.06
N GLU A 121 -8.55 2.37 -2.96
CA GLU A 121 -7.34 1.55 -2.97
C GLU A 121 -6.49 1.79 -1.72
N CYS A 122 -6.37 3.05 -1.26
CA CYS A 122 -5.68 3.35 -0.01
C CYS A 122 -6.30 2.59 1.16
N ARG A 123 -7.63 2.48 1.21
CA ARG A 123 -8.32 1.73 2.26
C ARG A 123 -8.03 0.23 2.18
N ARG A 124 -7.99 -0.34 0.98
CA ARG A 124 -7.65 -1.75 0.80
C ARG A 124 -6.21 -2.02 1.26
N CYS A 125 -5.29 -1.11 0.93
CA CYS A 125 -3.89 -1.24 1.35
C CYS A 125 -3.75 -1.10 2.86
N GLU A 126 -4.45 -0.16 3.46
CA GLU A 126 -4.51 0.00 4.92
C GLU A 126 -4.93 -1.30 5.59
N GLN A 127 -5.98 -1.95 5.09
CA GLN A 127 -6.48 -3.19 5.65
C GLN A 127 -5.47 -4.33 5.49
N ALA A 128 -4.86 -4.43 4.32
CA ALA A 128 -3.85 -5.47 4.07
C ALA A 128 -2.64 -5.30 5.00
N CYS A 129 -2.22 -4.05 5.25
CA CYS A 129 -1.16 -3.75 6.21
C CYS A 129 -1.57 -4.17 7.63
N SER A 130 -2.80 -3.87 8.03
CA SER A 130 -3.31 -4.26 9.36
C SER A 130 -3.29 -5.79 9.53
N ASP A 131 -3.69 -6.51 8.49
CA ASP A 131 -3.71 -7.98 8.53
C ASP A 131 -2.29 -8.54 8.70
N VAL A 132 -1.31 -7.99 7.98
CA VAL A 132 0.09 -8.42 8.11
C VAL A 132 0.62 -8.09 9.51
N LEU A 133 0.32 -6.90 10.03
CA LEU A 133 0.74 -6.52 11.38
C LEU A 133 0.22 -7.48 12.42
N GLY A 134 -1.05 -7.90 12.31
CA GLY A 134 -1.63 -8.89 13.18
C GLY A 134 -0.93 -10.23 13.10
N ALA A 135 -0.49 -10.62 11.91
CA ALA A 135 0.20 -11.88 11.68
C ALA A 135 1.67 -11.86 12.18
N ILE A 136 2.33 -10.70 12.15
CA ILE A 136 3.68 -10.57 12.70
C ILE A 136 3.65 -10.82 14.22
N GLY A 137 2.62 -10.29 14.88
CA GLY A 137 2.39 -10.57 16.28
C GLY A 137 3.44 -10.00 17.21
N ALA A 138 3.29 -10.37 18.49
CA ALA A 138 4.17 -9.90 19.55
C ALA A 138 5.39 -10.81 19.75
N SER A 139 5.44 -11.94 19.08
CA SER A 139 6.47 -12.94 19.25
C SER A 139 7.77 -12.62 18.52
N ALA A 140 7.74 -11.57 17.75
CA ALA A 140 8.88 -11.22 16.91
C ALA A 140 9.86 -10.30 17.61
#